data_68ae7321c8568938401e347c835c10bc
#
_entry.id   68ae7321c8568938401e347c835c10bc
#
_cell.length_a   1.000
_cell.length_b   1.000
_cell.length_c   1.000
_cell.angle_alpha   90.00
_cell.angle_beta   90.00
_cell.angle_gamma   90.00
#
_symmetry.space_group_name_H-M   'P 1'
#
loop_
_entity.id
_entity.type
_entity.pdbx_description
1 polymer ?
#
loop_
_entity_poly.entity_id
_entity_poly.type
_entity_poly.pdbx_seq_one_letter_code
_entity_poly.pdbx_strand_id
1 'polypeptide(L)'
;MAGQGPFHLIINAAGVLHGEDFMPEKRLADLNQAQLLATFQINTFGPAMLLRHFSGLLDRQRGVFAMLSAKVGSIGDNRLGGWYSYRASKAALNMLIKTASIEVRRSQPNAVLLALHPGTVNSRLSQPFRGAEIGRPASDAARDLLRVIDGLGPEASGGFYAYSGEELPW
;
A
#
# COMPACT_ATOMS: atom_id res chain seq x y z
N MET A 1 -20.58 7.20 -11.91
CA MET A 1 -19.98 5.86 -12.14
C MET A 1 -21.02 4.72 -12.07
N ALA A 2 -22.29 5.02 -12.22
CA ALA A 2 -23.30 3.99 -12.35
C ALA A 2 -23.08 3.21 -13.66
N GLY A 3 -22.91 1.88 -13.57
CA GLY A 3 -22.74 0.98 -14.71
C GLY A 3 -21.30 0.45 -14.93
N GLN A 4 -20.34 0.80 -14.09
CA GLN A 4 -19.00 0.20 -14.11
C GLN A 4 -18.85 -0.72 -12.88
N GLY A 5 -18.53 -1.97 -13.11
CA GLY A 5 -18.43 -3.02 -12.11
C GLY A 5 -19.39 -4.19 -12.37
N PRO A 6 -19.34 -5.23 -11.56
CA PRO A 6 -18.46 -5.39 -10.40
C PRO A 6 -16.99 -5.60 -10.78
N PHE A 7 -16.07 -5.16 -9.90
CA PHE A 7 -14.65 -5.38 -10.08
C PHE A 7 -14.16 -6.56 -9.26
N HIS A 8 -13.51 -7.53 -9.89
CA HIS A 8 -12.90 -8.68 -9.21
C HIS A 8 -11.57 -8.29 -8.54
N LEU A 9 -10.87 -7.31 -9.10
CA LEU A 9 -9.59 -6.84 -8.59
C LEU A 9 -9.42 -5.35 -8.86
N ILE A 10 -9.10 -4.60 -7.81
CA ILE A 10 -8.66 -3.22 -7.87
C ILE A 10 -7.28 -3.15 -7.23
N ILE A 11 -6.30 -2.61 -7.95
CA ILE A 11 -4.94 -2.39 -7.41
C ILE A 11 -4.63 -0.90 -7.43
N ASN A 12 -4.27 -0.34 -6.27
CA ASN A 12 -3.66 0.98 -6.18
C ASN A 12 -2.15 0.85 -6.02
N ALA A 13 -1.42 1.21 -7.07
CA ALA A 13 0.04 1.21 -7.10
C ALA A 13 0.65 2.63 -7.02
N ALA A 14 -0.16 3.66 -6.78
CA ALA A 14 0.33 5.02 -6.63
C ALA A 14 1.12 5.20 -5.32
N GLY A 15 2.21 5.95 -5.39
CA GLY A 15 3.01 6.26 -4.21
C GLY A 15 4.16 7.20 -4.53
N VAL A 16 4.58 7.98 -3.54
CA VAL A 16 5.71 8.90 -3.60
C VAL A 16 6.63 8.69 -2.40
N LEU A 17 7.93 8.74 -2.62
CA LEU A 17 8.98 8.70 -1.60
C LEU A 17 9.88 9.93 -1.69
N HIS A 18 10.06 10.46 -2.89
CA HIS A 18 10.83 11.66 -3.20
C HIS A 18 10.19 12.39 -4.38
N GLY A 19 10.54 13.63 -4.56
CA GLY A 19 10.12 14.47 -5.69
C GLY A 19 11.28 15.28 -6.26
N GLU A 20 10.97 16.24 -7.11
CA GLU A 20 11.99 17.17 -7.65
C GLU A 20 12.59 18.03 -6.54
N ASP A 21 11.76 18.45 -5.58
CA ASP A 21 12.12 19.42 -4.54
C ASP A 21 12.39 18.78 -3.17
N PHE A 22 12.26 17.46 -3.03
CA PHE A 22 12.45 16.80 -1.74
C PHE A 22 12.98 15.39 -1.82
N MET A 23 13.78 15.04 -0.81
CA MET A 23 14.22 13.68 -0.51
C MET A 23 13.65 13.24 0.85
N PRO A 24 13.48 11.93 1.11
CA PRO A 24 12.98 11.48 2.40
C PRO A 24 13.92 11.87 3.53
N GLU A 25 13.36 12.30 4.64
CA GLU A 25 14.04 12.84 5.80
C GLU A 25 14.95 11.78 6.45
N LYS A 26 16.18 12.16 6.79
CA LYS A 26 17.11 11.29 7.51
C LYS A 26 17.09 11.55 9.02
N ARG A 27 16.78 12.76 9.44
CA ARG A 27 16.80 13.22 10.83
C ARG A 27 15.49 13.92 11.17
N LEU A 28 15.17 13.99 12.44
CA LEU A 28 13.98 14.69 12.94
C LEU A 28 13.98 16.18 12.52
N ALA A 29 15.16 16.80 12.51
CA ALA A 29 15.34 18.20 12.11
C ALA A 29 15.04 18.46 10.61
N ASP A 30 14.98 17.42 9.79
CA ASP A 30 14.68 17.54 8.35
C ASP A 30 13.16 17.58 8.08
N LEU A 31 12.33 17.31 9.12
CA LEU A 31 10.88 17.34 8.99
C LEU A 31 10.37 18.73 8.62
N ASN A 32 9.51 18.78 7.60
CA ASN A 32 8.80 20.01 7.25
C ASN A 32 7.36 19.69 6.82
N GLN A 33 6.47 20.63 7.07
CA GLN A 33 5.03 20.46 6.86
C GLN A 33 4.68 20.26 5.38
N ALA A 34 5.35 20.95 4.48
CA ALA A 34 5.05 20.88 3.05
C ALA A 34 5.29 19.45 2.50
N GLN A 35 6.44 18.85 2.85
CA GLN A 35 6.78 17.49 2.46
C GLN A 35 5.85 16.46 3.11
N LEU A 36 5.50 16.63 4.40
CA LEU A 36 4.51 15.80 5.07
C LEU A 36 3.19 15.81 4.31
N LEU A 37 2.65 16.99 4.03
CA LEU A 37 1.37 17.13 3.30
C LEU A 37 1.44 16.51 1.91
N ALA A 38 2.48 16.79 1.12
CA ALA A 38 2.65 16.22 -0.21
C ALA A 38 2.72 14.69 -0.18
N THR A 39 3.47 14.13 0.77
CA THR A 39 3.61 12.68 0.92
C THR A 39 2.29 12.02 1.34
N PHE A 40 1.60 12.58 2.34
CA PHE A 40 0.32 12.07 2.81
C PHE A 40 -0.79 12.22 1.76
N GLN A 41 -0.79 13.30 1.00
CA GLN A 41 -1.77 13.50 -0.06
C GLN A 41 -1.79 12.33 -1.06
N ILE A 42 -0.62 11.85 -1.45
CA ILE A 42 -0.49 10.76 -2.44
C ILE A 42 -0.58 9.39 -1.77
N ASN A 43 0.14 9.18 -0.66
CA ASN A 43 0.28 7.84 -0.07
C ASN A 43 -0.89 7.45 0.84
N THR A 44 -1.69 8.40 1.32
CA THR A 44 -2.71 8.17 2.34
C THR A 44 -4.08 8.71 1.92
N PHE A 45 -4.20 10.01 1.63
CA PHE A 45 -5.50 10.64 1.37
C PHE A 45 -6.10 10.19 0.03
N GLY A 46 -5.28 10.12 -1.03
CA GLY A 46 -5.72 9.57 -2.32
C GLY A 46 -6.25 8.14 -2.18
N PRO A 47 -5.48 7.19 -1.62
CA PRO A 47 -5.95 5.84 -1.30
C PRO A 47 -7.21 5.77 -0.45
N ALA A 48 -7.36 6.64 0.56
CA ALA A 48 -8.58 6.72 1.36
C ALA A 48 -9.82 7.06 0.50
N MET A 49 -9.67 8.00 -0.45
CA MET A 49 -10.74 8.33 -1.37
C MET A 49 -11.06 7.20 -2.35
N LEU A 50 -10.03 6.45 -2.79
CA LEU A 50 -10.25 5.25 -3.59
C LEU A 50 -11.03 4.18 -2.80
N LEU A 51 -10.68 3.91 -1.55
CA LEU A 51 -11.46 3.01 -0.68
C LEU A 51 -12.92 3.46 -0.58
N ARG A 52 -13.15 4.73 -0.27
CA ARG A 52 -14.49 5.30 -0.14
C ARG A 52 -15.35 5.10 -1.38
N HIS A 53 -14.77 5.31 -2.57
CA HIS A 53 -15.57 5.34 -3.81
C HIS A 53 -15.64 3.99 -4.52
N PHE A 54 -14.70 3.08 -4.29
CA PHE A 54 -14.59 1.86 -5.07
C PHE A 54 -14.84 0.58 -4.27
N SER A 55 -14.77 0.58 -2.94
CA SER A 55 -15.03 -0.65 -2.16
C SER A 55 -16.41 -1.23 -2.40
N GLY A 56 -17.42 -0.36 -2.57
CA GLY A 56 -18.80 -0.78 -2.88
C GLY A 56 -18.99 -1.36 -4.29
N LEU A 57 -18.00 -1.22 -5.18
CA LEU A 57 -18.03 -1.73 -6.55
C LEU A 57 -17.31 -3.08 -6.70
N LEU A 58 -16.80 -3.64 -5.61
CA LEU A 58 -16.18 -4.97 -5.61
C LEU A 58 -17.20 -6.06 -5.90
N ASP A 59 -16.75 -7.13 -6.58
CA ASP A 59 -17.54 -8.32 -6.81
C ASP A 59 -17.94 -8.97 -5.49
N ARG A 60 -19.20 -9.41 -5.37
CA ARG A 60 -19.76 -9.95 -4.14
C ARG A 60 -19.34 -11.40 -3.85
N GLN A 61 -18.91 -12.14 -4.88
CA GLN A 61 -18.42 -13.51 -4.70
C GLN A 61 -16.95 -13.52 -4.29
N ARG A 62 -16.11 -12.69 -4.96
CA ARG A 62 -14.71 -12.50 -4.63
C ARG A 62 -14.21 -11.20 -5.25
N GLY A 63 -14.28 -10.11 -4.50
CA GLY A 63 -13.69 -8.83 -4.88
C GLY A 63 -12.47 -8.52 -4.04
N VAL A 64 -11.35 -8.19 -4.67
CA VAL A 64 -10.11 -7.84 -3.97
C VAL A 64 -9.75 -6.39 -4.20
N PHE A 65 -9.41 -5.68 -3.13
CA PHE A 65 -8.86 -4.33 -3.19
C PHE A 65 -7.45 -4.32 -2.55
N ALA A 66 -6.43 -4.33 -3.39
CA ALA A 66 -5.04 -4.35 -2.97
C ALA A 66 -4.40 -2.97 -3.09
N MET A 67 -3.66 -2.55 -2.08
CA MET A 67 -2.94 -1.28 -2.07
C MET A 67 -1.45 -1.51 -1.80
N LEU A 68 -0.59 -0.93 -2.64
CA LEU A 68 0.84 -1.01 -2.42
C LEU A 68 1.25 -0.13 -1.24
N SER A 69 1.55 -0.82 -0.15
CA SER A 69 2.20 -0.26 1.02
C SER A 69 3.72 -0.52 0.95
N ALA A 70 4.39 -0.45 2.07
CA ALA A 70 5.81 -0.73 2.17
C ALA A 70 6.14 -1.29 3.55
N LYS A 71 7.07 -2.26 3.64
CA LYS A 71 7.53 -2.82 4.93
C LYS A 71 7.97 -1.74 5.91
N VAL A 72 8.55 -0.65 5.41
CA VAL A 72 8.95 0.50 6.24
C VAL A 72 7.77 1.25 6.89
N GLY A 73 6.52 0.98 6.49
CA GLY A 73 5.31 1.45 7.16
C GLY A 73 4.90 0.61 8.37
N SER A 74 5.57 -0.52 8.61
CA SER A 74 5.40 -1.30 9.84
C SER A 74 6.03 -0.58 11.03
N ILE A 75 5.25 -0.35 12.08
CA ILE A 75 5.73 0.21 13.35
C ILE A 75 6.55 -0.84 14.08
N GLY A 76 6.06 -2.09 14.10
CA GLY A 76 6.71 -3.21 14.79
C GLY A 76 8.06 -3.61 14.19
N ASP A 77 8.24 -3.46 12.88
CA ASP A 77 9.50 -3.79 12.17
C ASP A 77 10.51 -2.62 12.13
N ASN A 78 10.12 -1.42 12.55
CA ASN A 78 10.96 -0.23 12.44
C ASN A 78 12.18 -0.29 13.36
N ARG A 79 13.35 -0.59 12.80
CA ARG A 79 14.66 -0.60 13.50
C ARG A 79 15.63 0.43 12.93
N LEU A 80 15.39 0.91 11.70
CA LEU A 80 16.34 1.77 10.97
C LEU A 80 16.06 3.25 11.15
N GLY A 81 14.83 3.64 11.46
CA GLY A 81 14.42 5.05 11.51
C GLY A 81 14.51 5.77 10.16
N GLY A 82 14.56 7.09 10.17
CA GLY A 82 14.56 7.94 8.98
C GLY A 82 13.26 7.84 8.16
N TRP A 83 13.18 8.57 7.05
CA TRP A 83 12.05 8.56 6.12
C TRP A 83 10.70 8.84 6.80
N TYR A 84 10.70 9.83 7.68
CA TYR A 84 9.59 10.08 8.61
C TYR A 84 8.24 10.21 7.89
N SER A 85 8.15 11.11 6.91
CA SER A 85 6.90 11.33 6.17
C SER A 85 6.45 10.05 5.44
N TYR A 86 7.39 9.34 4.81
CA TYR A 86 7.07 8.13 4.06
C TYR A 86 6.59 6.99 4.97
N ARG A 87 7.34 6.69 6.05
CA ARG A 87 6.94 5.67 7.03
C ARG A 87 5.59 5.98 7.63
N ALA A 88 5.41 7.22 8.11
CA ALA A 88 4.15 7.65 8.71
C ALA A 88 2.98 7.55 7.72
N SER A 89 3.17 7.95 6.46
CA SER A 89 2.12 7.85 5.45
C SER A 89 1.73 6.40 5.12
N LYS A 90 2.70 5.47 5.09
CA LYS A 90 2.43 4.05 4.84
C LYS A 90 1.83 3.35 6.07
N ALA A 91 2.21 3.73 7.29
CA ALA A 91 1.54 3.29 8.51
C ALA A 91 0.07 3.77 8.56
N ALA A 92 -0.18 5.03 8.21
CA ALA A 92 -1.53 5.57 8.10
C ALA A 92 -2.36 4.85 7.02
N LEU A 93 -1.78 4.56 5.85
CA LEU A 93 -2.41 3.74 4.81
C LEU A 93 -2.79 2.35 5.35
N ASN A 94 -1.88 1.69 6.05
CA ASN A 94 -2.11 0.39 6.66
C ASN A 94 -3.31 0.43 7.64
N MET A 95 -3.38 1.45 8.50
CA MET A 95 -4.50 1.65 9.41
C MET A 95 -5.82 1.86 8.66
N LEU A 96 -5.83 2.65 7.58
CA LEU A 96 -7.04 2.87 6.77
C LEU A 96 -7.54 1.58 6.14
N ILE A 97 -6.64 0.75 5.59
CA ILE A 97 -7.00 -0.55 5.01
C ILE A 97 -7.58 -1.47 6.08
N LYS A 98 -6.93 -1.56 7.24
CA LYS A 98 -7.41 -2.36 8.38
C LYS A 98 -8.80 -1.92 8.82
N THR A 99 -8.99 -0.62 9.01
CA THR A 99 -10.28 -0.06 9.44
C THR A 99 -11.37 -0.32 8.41
N ALA A 100 -11.08 -0.05 7.13
CA ALA A 100 -12.04 -0.26 6.04
C ALA A 100 -12.41 -1.75 5.88
N SER A 101 -11.48 -2.68 6.08
CA SER A 101 -11.76 -4.11 5.99
C SER A 101 -12.80 -4.57 7.02
N ILE A 102 -12.77 -4.02 8.22
CA ILE A 102 -13.73 -4.30 9.28
C ILE A 102 -15.12 -3.79 8.90
N GLU A 103 -15.19 -2.60 8.33
CA GLU A 103 -16.45 -2.00 7.88
C GLU A 103 -17.04 -2.76 6.68
N VAL A 104 -16.22 -2.95 5.63
CA VAL A 104 -16.66 -3.60 4.37
C VAL A 104 -17.13 -5.02 4.61
N ARG A 105 -16.49 -5.78 5.49
CA ARG A 105 -16.88 -7.15 5.83
C ARG A 105 -18.35 -7.28 6.28
N ARG A 106 -18.90 -6.25 6.91
CA ARG A 106 -20.31 -6.27 7.40
C ARG A 106 -21.33 -6.36 6.26
N SER A 107 -21.03 -5.79 5.10
CA SER A 107 -21.91 -5.74 3.93
C SER A 107 -21.44 -6.61 2.77
N GLN A 108 -20.15 -6.93 2.72
CA GLN A 108 -19.48 -7.72 1.69
C GLN A 108 -18.49 -8.70 2.35
N PRO A 109 -18.98 -9.81 2.93
CA PRO A 109 -18.16 -10.73 3.74
C PRO A 109 -17.04 -11.42 2.95
N ASN A 110 -17.17 -11.49 1.63
CA ASN A 110 -16.18 -12.10 0.73
C ASN A 110 -15.19 -11.08 0.14
N ALA A 111 -15.32 -9.80 0.46
CA ALA A 111 -14.38 -8.79 -0.01
C ALA A 111 -13.05 -8.88 0.76
N VAL A 112 -11.94 -8.77 0.03
CA VAL A 112 -10.59 -8.87 0.56
C VAL A 112 -9.86 -7.54 0.36
N LEU A 113 -9.57 -6.82 1.43
CA LEU A 113 -8.81 -5.57 1.41
C LEU A 113 -7.40 -5.85 1.92
N LEU A 114 -6.37 -5.54 1.13
CA LEU A 114 -4.98 -5.92 1.43
C LEU A 114 -4.03 -4.73 1.37
N ALA A 115 -3.11 -4.65 2.35
CA ALA A 115 -1.87 -3.90 2.24
C ALA A 115 -0.77 -4.85 1.71
N LEU A 116 -0.04 -4.43 0.66
CA LEU A 116 0.97 -5.27 0.03
C LEU A 116 2.33 -4.57 -0.02
N HIS A 117 3.38 -5.30 0.35
CA HIS A 117 4.77 -4.86 0.17
C HIS A 117 5.41 -5.57 -1.02
N PRO A 118 5.77 -4.85 -2.10
CA PRO A 118 6.33 -5.47 -3.31
C PRO A 118 7.81 -5.87 -3.21
N GLY A 119 8.46 -5.62 -2.07
CA GLY A 119 9.92 -5.63 -1.97
C GLY A 119 10.54 -4.36 -2.56
N THR A 120 11.86 -4.32 -2.67
CA THR A 120 12.53 -3.27 -3.44
C THR A 120 12.38 -3.59 -4.93
N VAL A 121 11.68 -2.74 -5.65
CA VAL A 121 11.44 -2.90 -7.10
C VAL A 121 12.27 -1.88 -7.85
N ASN A 122 12.93 -2.29 -8.94
CA ASN A 122 13.61 -1.37 -9.84
C ASN A 122 12.58 -0.46 -10.52
N SER A 123 12.48 0.77 -10.04
CA SER A 123 11.50 1.77 -10.47
C SER A 123 12.03 3.18 -10.23
N ARG A 124 11.36 4.19 -10.78
CA ARG A 124 11.71 5.60 -10.51
C ARG A 124 11.70 5.92 -9.00
N LEU A 125 10.80 5.34 -8.24
CA LEU A 125 10.68 5.56 -6.79
C LEU A 125 11.90 5.06 -6.02
N SER A 126 12.50 3.95 -6.43
CA SER A 126 13.65 3.32 -5.75
C SER A 126 15.00 3.72 -6.32
N GLN A 127 15.04 4.34 -7.50
CA GLN A 127 16.28 4.68 -8.20
C GLN A 127 17.28 5.47 -7.35
N PRO A 128 16.91 6.53 -6.60
CA PRO A 128 17.85 7.26 -5.75
C PRO A 128 18.40 6.44 -4.56
N PHE A 129 17.80 5.27 -4.29
CA PHE A 129 18.11 4.38 -3.17
C PHE A 129 18.68 3.04 -3.64
N ARG A 130 19.47 3.08 -4.72
CA ARG A 130 20.09 1.90 -5.34
C ARG A 130 19.09 0.88 -5.92
N GLY A 131 17.87 1.33 -6.24
CA GLY A 131 16.84 0.44 -6.78
C GLY A 131 17.23 -0.25 -8.10
N ALA A 132 18.10 0.37 -8.90
CA ALA A 132 18.64 -0.26 -10.12
C ALA A 132 19.60 -1.42 -9.83
N GLU A 133 20.26 -1.41 -8.66
CA GLU A 133 21.28 -2.41 -8.27
C GLU A 133 20.67 -3.58 -7.50
N ILE A 134 19.80 -3.25 -6.53
CA ILE A 134 19.25 -4.24 -5.58
C ILE A 134 17.76 -4.53 -5.80
N GLY A 135 17.11 -3.74 -6.66
CA GLY A 135 15.69 -3.88 -6.95
C GLY A 135 15.42 -5.02 -7.93
N ARG A 136 14.37 -5.75 -7.66
CA ARG A 136 13.86 -6.80 -8.54
C ARG A 136 13.12 -6.20 -9.74
N PRO A 137 13.02 -6.90 -10.88
CA PRO A 137 12.24 -6.47 -12.02
C PRO A 137 10.77 -6.21 -11.64
N ALA A 138 10.19 -5.14 -12.19
CA ALA A 138 8.78 -4.80 -11.91
C ALA A 138 7.81 -5.90 -12.35
N SER A 139 8.09 -6.59 -13.44
CA SER A 139 7.31 -7.74 -13.92
C SER A 139 7.28 -8.90 -12.92
N ASP A 140 8.41 -9.18 -12.26
CA ASP A 140 8.50 -10.25 -11.27
C ASP A 140 7.78 -9.86 -9.97
N ALA A 141 7.95 -8.60 -9.54
CA ALA A 141 7.21 -8.07 -8.40
C ALA A 141 5.68 -8.14 -8.63
N ALA A 142 5.22 -7.74 -9.81
CA ALA A 142 3.80 -7.81 -10.17
C ALA A 142 3.28 -9.25 -10.18
N ARG A 143 4.03 -10.18 -10.78
CA ARG A 143 3.67 -11.61 -10.83
C ARG A 143 3.53 -12.21 -9.44
N ASP A 144 4.47 -11.92 -8.55
CA ASP A 144 4.45 -12.47 -7.21
C ASP A 144 3.33 -11.86 -6.37
N LEU A 145 3.09 -10.55 -6.48
CA LEU A 145 1.94 -9.92 -5.81
C LEU A 145 0.60 -10.48 -6.29
N LEU A 146 0.45 -10.76 -7.59
CA LEU A 146 -0.76 -11.39 -8.12
C LEU A 146 -0.94 -12.81 -7.57
N ARG A 147 0.13 -13.61 -7.43
CA ARG A 147 0.06 -14.92 -6.78
C ARG A 147 -0.37 -14.82 -5.32
N VAL A 148 0.17 -13.83 -4.58
CA VAL A 148 -0.24 -13.59 -3.18
C VAL A 148 -1.73 -13.24 -3.13
N ILE A 149 -2.19 -12.33 -3.99
CA ILE A 149 -3.61 -11.94 -4.08
C ILE A 149 -4.50 -13.15 -4.37
N ASP A 150 -4.09 -14.02 -5.30
CA ASP A 150 -4.85 -15.20 -5.69
C ASP A 150 -4.96 -16.24 -4.56
N GLY A 151 -3.91 -16.34 -3.74
CA GLY A 151 -3.86 -17.29 -2.61
C GLY A 151 -4.56 -16.82 -1.34
N LEU A 152 -4.99 -15.55 -1.25
CA LEU A 152 -5.61 -15.00 -0.05
C LEU A 152 -7.12 -14.95 -0.15
N GLY A 153 -7.80 -15.43 0.89
CA GLY A 153 -9.25 -15.43 1.04
C GLY A 153 -9.78 -14.32 1.96
N PRO A 154 -11.11 -14.32 2.23
CA PRO A 154 -11.76 -13.31 3.06
C PRO A 154 -11.20 -13.20 4.49
N GLU A 155 -10.64 -14.27 5.03
CA GLU A 155 -9.99 -14.31 6.34
C GLU A 155 -8.76 -13.42 6.41
N ALA A 156 -8.06 -13.24 5.28
CA ALA A 156 -6.88 -12.39 5.14
C ALA A 156 -7.21 -10.89 4.99
N SER A 157 -8.50 -10.55 4.88
CA SER A 157 -8.93 -9.16 4.67
C SER A 157 -8.51 -8.27 5.84
N GLY A 158 -7.87 -7.17 5.53
CA GLY A 158 -7.26 -6.27 6.50
C GLY A 158 -5.87 -6.70 6.95
N GLY A 159 -5.22 -7.63 6.24
CA GLY A 159 -3.84 -8.06 6.50
C GLY A 159 -2.80 -7.26 5.71
N PHE A 160 -1.55 -7.38 6.13
CA PHE A 160 -0.39 -6.78 5.50
C PHE A 160 0.59 -7.87 5.06
N TYR A 161 0.82 -8.01 3.76
CA TYR A 161 1.60 -9.13 3.20
C TYR A 161 2.76 -8.66 2.35
N ALA A 162 3.88 -9.37 2.44
CA ALA A 162 4.99 -9.22 1.51
C ALA A 162 4.70 -9.96 0.19
N TYR A 163 5.46 -9.63 -0.84
CA TYR A 163 5.44 -10.32 -2.14
C TYR A 163 5.76 -11.82 -2.05
N SER A 164 6.36 -12.27 -0.96
CA SER A 164 6.63 -13.69 -0.66
C SER A 164 5.42 -14.44 -0.10
N GLY A 165 4.34 -13.74 0.25
CA GLY A 165 3.19 -14.28 0.97
C GLY A 165 3.33 -14.25 2.49
N GLU A 166 4.45 -13.79 3.02
CA GLU A 166 4.66 -13.59 4.46
C GLU A 166 3.75 -12.49 4.99
N GLU A 167 3.03 -12.75 6.08
CA GLU A 167 2.31 -11.71 6.80
C GLU A 167 3.29 -10.84 7.58
N LEU A 168 3.18 -9.53 7.39
CA LEU A 168 4.05 -8.55 8.03
C LEU A 168 3.38 -7.96 9.28
N PRO A 169 4.15 -7.64 10.33
CA PRO A 169 3.63 -6.91 11.48
C PRO A 169 3.24 -5.48 11.10
N TRP A 170 2.23 -4.96 11.81
CA TRP A 170 1.80 -3.56 11.68
C TRP A 170 2.80 -2.55 12.24
#